data_9ef382fe2adbaf08a1598cae23da4251
#
_entry.id   9ef382fe2adbaf08a1598cae23da4251
#
_cell.length_a   1.000
_cell.length_b   1.000
_cell.length_c   1.000
_cell.angle_alpha   90.00
_cell.angle_beta   90.00
_cell.angle_gamma   90.00
#
_symmetry.space_group_name_H-M   'P 1'
#
loop_
_entity.id
_entity.type
_entity.pdbx_description
1 polymer ?
#
loop_
_entity_poly.entity_id
_entity_poly.type
_entity_poly.pdbx_seq_one_letter_code
_entity_poly.pdbx_strand_id
1 'polypeptide(L)'
;MSNSIDPDNLPAEAKVKFSCFGQAVGKMRNELKVDMVSPMKETFHLATDEGSFHGGDATAPPPLALFIASLTGCIMTQIRAFSKRMKIEIEDLKIDSRITWNWKKLDNIYETAPESFEIDVFIESSEPLDRVKDLILAAKKGCFIEQTLGQKNTINHKLKSGENWIDV
;
A
#
# COMPACT_ATOMS: atom_id res chain seq x y z
N MET A 1 8.28 16.58 -19.46
CA MET A 1 7.43 17.63 -18.90
C MET A 1 6.59 16.97 -17.82
N SER A 2 6.84 17.28 -16.54
CA SER A 2 6.07 16.76 -15.41
C SER A 2 4.70 17.43 -15.45
N ASN A 3 3.65 16.67 -15.75
CA ASN A 3 2.28 17.12 -15.53
C ASN A 3 2.06 17.17 -14.00
N SER A 4 2.49 18.26 -13.38
CA SER A 4 2.18 18.51 -11.97
C SER A 4 0.68 18.81 -11.89
N ILE A 5 -0.05 17.95 -11.23
CA ILE A 5 -1.44 18.26 -10.83
C ILE A 5 -1.36 19.35 -9.77
N ASP A 6 -2.06 20.46 -10.02
CA ASP A 6 -2.19 21.55 -9.06
C ASP A 6 -2.95 21.02 -7.82
N PRO A 7 -2.31 20.98 -6.64
CA PRO A 7 -2.93 20.45 -5.43
C PRO A 7 -4.14 21.29 -4.96
N ASP A 8 -4.23 22.57 -5.39
CA ASP A 8 -5.32 23.45 -5.02
C ASP A 8 -6.49 23.41 -6.01
N ASN A 9 -6.29 22.73 -7.17
CA ASN A 9 -7.29 22.60 -8.22
C ASN A 9 -7.44 21.14 -8.68
N LEU A 10 -7.81 20.27 -7.74
CA LEU A 10 -8.04 18.86 -8.04
C LEU A 10 -9.31 18.68 -8.87
N PRO A 11 -9.32 17.78 -9.86
CA PRO A 11 -10.56 17.42 -10.55
C PRO A 11 -11.56 16.78 -9.57
N ALA A 12 -12.86 16.98 -9.83
CA ALA A 12 -13.92 16.41 -8.99
C ALA A 12 -13.84 14.88 -8.90
N GLU A 13 -13.38 14.23 -9.98
CA GLU A 13 -13.15 12.79 -10.04
C GLU A 13 -11.86 12.49 -10.83
N ALA A 14 -11.12 11.48 -10.39
CA ALA A 14 -9.95 11.00 -11.10
C ALA A 14 -9.77 9.49 -10.89
N LYS A 15 -9.17 8.82 -11.89
CA LYS A 15 -8.76 7.42 -11.78
C LYS A 15 -7.27 7.34 -11.50
N VAL A 16 -6.91 6.66 -10.42
CA VAL A 16 -5.52 6.31 -10.12
C VAL A 16 -5.28 4.90 -10.61
N LYS A 17 -4.28 4.71 -11.48
CA LYS A 17 -3.97 3.40 -12.06
C LYS A 17 -2.48 3.12 -11.98
N PHE A 18 -2.18 1.96 -11.43
CA PHE A 18 -0.85 1.36 -11.43
C PHE A 18 -0.87 0.01 -12.15
N SER A 19 0.26 -0.37 -12.71
CA SER A 19 0.55 -1.72 -13.17
C SER A 19 1.89 -2.16 -12.63
N CYS A 20 2.05 -3.45 -12.43
CA CYS A 20 3.32 -4.03 -12.01
C CYS A 20 3.62 -5.25 -12.86
N PHE A 21 4.86 -5.32 -13.36
CA PHE A 21 5.41 -6.51 -13.99
C PHE A 21 6.49 -7.06 -13.06
N GLY A 22 6.40 -8.34 -12.73
CA GLY A 22 7.35 -9.04 -11.87
C GLY A 22 8.06 -10.16 -12.62
N GLN A 23 9.36 -10.32 -12.34
CA GLN A 23 10.19 -11.41 -12.85
C GLN A 23 10.98 -12.04 -11.69
N ALA A 24 10.87 -13.37 -11.55
CA ALA A 24 11.66 -14.12 -10.59
C ALA A 24 13.13 -14.20 -11.04
N VAL A 25 14.06 -13.94 -10.09
CA VAL A 25 15.49 -14.07 -10.30
C VAL A 25 16.13 -14.78 -9.10
N GLY A 26 17.11 -15.64 -9.33
CA GLY A 26 17.73 -16.41 -8.25
C GLY A 26 16.75 -17.38 -7.58
N LYS A 27 16.83 -17.49 -6.22
CA LYS A 27 16.02 -18.44 -5.45
C LYS A 27 14.61 -17.93 -5.17
N MET A 28 14.49 -16.81 -4.45
CA MET A 28 13.20 -16.24 -4.02
C MET A 28 13.12 -14.72 -4.30
N ARG A 29 14.13 -14.17 -4.96
CA ARG A 29 14.16 -12.76 -5.32
C ARG A 29 13.27 -12.49 -6.53
N ASN A 30 12.52 -11.39 -6.48
CA ASN A 30 11.71 -10.89 -7.57
C ASN A 30 12.12 -9.45 -7.90
N GLU A 31 12.35 -9.18 -9.17
CA GLU A 31 12.52 -7.82 -9.69
C GLU A 31 11.17 -7.31 -10.17
N LEU A 32 10.81 -6.09 -9.75
CA LEU A 32 9.50 -5.52 -9.96
C LEU A 32 9.61 -4.17 -10.66
N LYS A 33 8.95 -4.05 -11.81
CA LYS A 33 8.75 -2.78 -12.49
C LYS A 33 7.33 -2.30 -12.24
N VAL A 34 7.18 -1.18 -11.53
CA VAL A 34 5.89 -0.58 -11.20
C VAL A 34 5.71 0.70 -12.01
N ASP A 35 4.68 0.74 -12.83
CA ASP A 35 4.33 1.92 -13.61
C ASP A 35 3.09 2.59 -13.02
N MET A 36 3.21 3.84 -12.58
CA MET A 36 2.07 4.73 -12.39
C MET A 36 1.59 5.15 -13.79
N VAL A 37 0.35 4.79 -14.13
CA VAL A 37 -0.23 5.00 -15.47
C VAL A 37 -1.10 6.25 -15.49
N SER A 38 -1.76 6.55 -14.39
CA SER A 38 -2.66 7.71 -14.22
C SER A 38 -2.70 8.10 -12.73
N PRO A 39 -2.78 9.39 -12.38
CA PRO A 39 -2.88 10.58 -13.25
C PRO A 39 -1.54 11.05 -13.84
N MET A 40 -0.42 10.65 -13.25
CA MET A 40 0.93 10.93 -13.73
C MET A 40 1.52 9.67 -14.36
N LYS A 41 2.59 9.82 -15.14
CA LYS A 41 3.35 8.70 -15.70
C LYS A 41 4.72 8.65 -15.04
N GLU A 42 4.98 7.60 -14.27
CA GLU A 42 6.25 7.40 -13.60
C GLU A 42 6.53 5.90 -13.46
N THR A 43 7.80 5.52 -13.50
CA THR A 43 8.23 4.12 -13.34
C THR A 43 9.13 3.98 -12.13
N PHE A 44 8.87 2.97 -11.33
CA PHE A 44 9.66 2.60 -10.15
C PHE A 44 10.21 1.19 -10.33
N HIS A 45 11.45 0.99 -9.91
CA HIS A 45 12.08 -0.34 -9.85
C HIS A 45 12.21 -0.74 -8.39
N LEU A 46 11.59 -1.85 -8.05
CA LEU A 46 11.59 -2.40 -6.70
C LEU A 46 12.06 -3.85 -6.76
N ALA A 47 12.40 -4.40 -5.61
CA ALA A 47 12.68 -5.82 -5.48
C ALA A 47 12.08 -6.35 -4.20
N THR A 48 11.74 -7.64 -4.21
CA THR A 48 11.44 -8.42 -3.01
C THR A 48 12.29 -9.66 -2.96
N ASP A 49 12.62 -10.12 -1.76
CA ASP A 49 13.26 -11.41 -1.54
C ASP A 49 12.75 -11.97 -0.20
N GLU A 50 12.89 -13.26 -0.03
CA GLU A 50 12.54 -13.91 1.22
C GLU A 50 13.80 -14.31 2.00
N GLY A 51 13.63 -14.49 3.30
CA GLY A 51 14.68 -15.03 4.15
C GLY A 51 14.74 -16.56 4.10
N SER A 52 15.53 -17.12 5.02
CA SER A 52 15.77 -18.57 5.11
C SER A 52 14.51 -19.41 5.28
N PHE A 53 13.42 -18.84 5.83
CA PHE A 53 12.14 -19.54 5.99
C PHE A 53 11.58 -20.07 4.66
N HIS A 54 11.68 -19.28 3.60
CA HIS A 54 11.31 -19.68 2.23
C HIS A 54 12.52 -20.07 1.36
N GLY A 55 13.72 -20.16 1.94
CA GLY A 55 14.94 -20.52 1.21
C GLY A 55 15.53 -19.39 0.36
N GLY A 56 15.19 -18.15 0.65
CA GLY A 56 15.74 -16.95 0.01
C GLY A 56 17.05 -16.50 0.63
N ASP A 57 17.67 -15.52 0.01
CA ASP A 57 18.98 -14.96 0.40
C ASP A 57 18.86 -13.60 1.13
N ALA A 58 17.65 -13.12 1.39
CA ALA A 58 17.33 -11.86 2.08
C ALA A 58 18.02 -10.63 1.45
N THR A 59 18.11 -10.56 0.12
CA THR A 59 18.79 -9.49 -0.61
C THR A 59 17.92 -8.26 -0.88
N ALA A 60 16.62 -8.36 -0.52
CA ALA A 60 15.63 -7.27 -0.57
C ALA A 60 14.58 -7.49 0.54
N PRO A 61 13.77 -6.48 0.87
CA PRO A 61 12.68 -6.64 1.83
C PRO A 61 11.69 -7.73 1.39
N PRO A 62 11.14 -8.53 2.33
CA PRO A 62 10.07 -9.46 1.99
C PRO A 62 8.78 -8.72 1.56
N PRO A 63 7.92 -9.33 0.74
CA PRO A 63 6.70 -8.68 0.24
C PRO A 63 5.82 -8.09 1.33
N LEU A 64 5.66 -8.77 2.48
CA LEU A 64 4.87 -8.28 3.60
C LEU A 64 5.44 -7.02 4.26
N ALA A 65 6.77 -6.83 4.24
CA ALA A 65 7.39 -5.61 4.74
C ALA A 65 7.04 -4.41 3.84
N LEU A 66 7.02 -4.59 2.51
CA LEU A 66 6.58 -3.55 1.58
C LEU A 66 5.08 -3.26 1.74
N PHE A 67 4.27 -4.28 2.01
CA PHE A 67 2.84 -4.14 2.22
C PHE A 67 2.53 -3.25 3.44
N ILE A 68 3.11 -3.57 4.62
CA ILE A 68 2.87 -2.77 5.84
C ILE A 68 3.46 -1.36 5.72
N ALA A 69 4.63 -1.22 5.10
CA ALA A 69 5.25 0.08 4.86
C ALA A 69 4.37 0.95 3.94
N SER A 70 3.75 0.34 2.92
CA SER A 70 2.84 1.02 2.00
C SER A 70 1.57 1.50 2.71
N LEU A 71 0.97 0.68 3.58
CA LEU A 71 -0.19 1.07 4.38
C LEU A 71 0.15 2.25 5.29
N THR A 72 1.24 2.13 6.05
CA THR A 72 1.71 3.19 6.96
C THR A 72 2.00 4.49 6.22
N GLY A 73 2.77 4.40 5.13
CA GLY A 73 3.12 5.58 4.31
C GLY A 73 1.90 6.22 3.65
N CYS A 74 0.90 5.43 3.23
CA CYS A 74 -0.32 5.94 2.63
C CYS A 74 -1.12 6.78 3.62
N ILE A 75 -1.39 6.28 4.83
CA ILE A 75 -2.15 7.04 5.83
C ILE A 75 -1.39 8.29 6.31
N MET A 76 -0.06 8.21 6.51
CA MET A 76 0.77 9.37 6.83
C MET A 76 0.67 10.45 5.76
N THR A 77 0.70 10.06 4.50
CA THR A 77 0.56 10.99 3.36
C THR A 77 -0.80 11.66 3.38
N GLN A 78 -1.90 10.92 3.61
CA GLN A 78 -3.24 11.49 3.64
C GLN A 78 -3.42 12.45 4.82
N ILE A 79 -2.93 12.11 6.01
CA ILE A 79 -2.98 13.02 7.17
C ILE A 79 -2.27 14.34 6.84
N ARG A 80 -1.05 14.28 6.31
CA ARG A 80 -0.26 15.48 5.95
C ARG A 80 -0.88 16.30 4.80
N ALA A 81 -1.45 15.62 3.80
CA ALA A 81 -2.12 16.29 2.69
C ALA A 81 -3.41 16.98 3.12
N PHE A 82 -4.20 16.31 3.97
CA PHE A 82 -5.48 16.83 4.42
C PHE A 82 -5.33 17.87 5.53
N SER A 83 -4.29 17.80 6.39
CA SER A 83 -4.00 18.86 7.35
C SER A 83 -3.83 20.21 6.66
N LYS A 84 -3.09 20.24 5.53
CA LYS A 84 -2.92 21.47 4.74
C LYS A 84 -4.26 21.97 4.18
N ARG A 85 -5.09 21.09 3.60
CA ARG A 85 -6.38 21.44 3.00
C ARG A 85 -7.41 21.88 4.04
N MET A 86 -7.42 21.26 5.20
CA MET A 86 -8.31 21.57 6.31
C MET A 86 -7.78 22.70 7.19
N LYS A 87 -6.57 23.23 6.89
CA LYS A 87 -5.87 24.26 7.66
C LYS A 87 -5.77 23.86 9.14
N ILE A 88 -5.29 22.64 9.37
CA ILE A 88 -5.00 22.06 10.68
C ILE A 88 -3.49 21.99 10.81
N GLU A 89 -2.93 22.67 11.79
CA GLU A 89 -1.49 22.63 12.05
C GLU A 89 -1.14 21.36 12.82
N ILE A 90 -0.14 20.63 12.32
CA ILE A 90 0.46 19.48 12.99
C ILE A 90 1.96 19.70 13.13
N GLU A 91 2.48 19.55 14.33
CA GLU A 91 3.88 19.78 14.68
C GLU A 91 4.69 18.50 14.49
N ASP A 92 4.14 17.35 14.90
CA ASP A 92 4.75 16.03 14.71
C ASP A 92 3.69 14.98 14.36
N LEU A 93 4.09 13.97 13.58
CA LEU A 93 3.25 12.84 13.18
C LEU A 93 4.07 11.56 13.20
N LYS A 94 3.65 10.62 14.03
CA LYS A 94 4.18 9.26 14.05
C LYS A 94 3.03 8.27 13.90
N ILE A 95 3.28 7.15 13.25
CA ILE A 95 2.32 6.06 13.11
C ILE A 95 3.02 4.74 13.43
N ASP A 96 2.39 3.96 14.28
CA ASP A 96 2.73 2.57 14.54
C ASP A 96 1.63 1.68 13.95
N SER A 97 2.00 0.86 12.95
CA SER A 97 1.08 -0.06 12.30
C SER A 97 1.50 -1.50 12.59
N ARG A 98 0.53 -2.31 13.00
CA ARG A 98 0.73 -3.73 13.31
C ARG A 98 -0.29 -4.55 12.55
N ILE A 99 0.19 -5.58 11.86
CA ILE A 99 -0.67 -6.50 11.12
C ILE A 99 -0.29 -7.92 11.52
N THR A 100 -1.28 -8.72 11.85
CA THR A 100 -1.10 -10.14 12.18
C THR A 100 -1.80 -10.99 11.14
N TRP A 101 -1.12 -12.04 10.69
CA TRP A 101 -1.67 -13.08 9.85
C TRP A 101 -1.51 -14.42 10.54
N ASN A 102 -2.53 -15.26 10.42
CA ASN A 102 -2.46 -16.68 10.72
C ASN A 102 -2.10 -17.47 9.47
N TRP A 103 -1.37 -18.54 9.64
CA TRP A 103 -1.17 -19.55 8.60
C TRP A 103 -1.45 -20.94 9.15
N LYS A 104 -2.00 -21.80 8.31
CA LYS A 104 -2.32 -23.18 8.64
C LYS A 104 -1.70 -24.11 7.61
N LYS A 105 -0.88 -25.04 8.07
CA LYS A 105 -0.26 -26.04 7.19
C LYS A 105 -1.32 -27.00 6.65
N LEU A 106 -1.28 -27.25 5.34
CA LEU A 106 -2.06 -28.23 4.60
C LEU A 106 -1.09 -29.05 3.77
N ASP A 107 -0.74 -30.25 4.22
CA ASP A 107 0.24 -31.13 3.58
C ASP A 107 1.56 -30.40 3.25
N ASN A 108 1.82 -30.14 1.97
CA ASN A 108 3.04 -29.49 1.47
C ASN A 108 2.87 -27.98 1.21
N ILE A 109 1.69 -27.44 1.46
CA ILE A 109 1.37 -26.01 1.32
C ILE A 109 0.84 -25.46 2.63
N TYR A 110 0.47 -24.18 2.65
CA TYR A 110 -0.27 -23.58 3.76
C TYR A 110 -1.30 -22.59 3.22
N GLU A 111 -2.35 -22.38 4.01
CA GLU A 111 -3.33 -21.32 3.82
C GLU A 111 -3.04 -20.19 4.80
N THR A 112 -3.36 -18.97 4.41
CA THR A 112 -3.18 -17.79 5.25
C THR A 112 -4.48 -17.02 5.38
N ALA A 113 -4.66 -16.37 6.53
CA ALA A 113 -5.75 -15.43 6.77
C ALA A 113 -5.25 -14.24 7.58
N PRO A 114 -5.67 -13.00 7.25
CA PRO A 114 -5.44 -11.87 8.13
C PRO A 114 -6.22 -12.04 9.43
N GLU A 115 -5.60 -11.66 10.55
CA GLU A 115 -6.21 -11.71 11.88
C GLU A 115 -6.54 -10.30 12.37
N SER A 116 -5.56 -9.39 12.36
CA SER A 116 -5.76 -8.02 12.83
C SER A 116 -4.97 -6.99 12.03
N PHE A 117 -5.53 -5.79 11.98
CA PHE A 117 -4.90 -4.57 11.47
C PHE A 117 -5.07 -3.49 12.52
N GLU A 118 -3.97 -3.00 13.07
CA GLU A 118 -3.96 -1.97 14.09
C GLU A 118 -3.09 -0.81 13.64
N ILE A 119 -3.60 0.43 13.78
CA ILE A 119 -2.90 1.65 13.41
C ILE A 119 -3.05 2.64 14.56
N ASP A 120 -1.95 2.91 15.26
CA ASP A 120 -1.88 3.94 16.30
C ASP A 120 -1.28 5.21 15.69
N VAL A 121 -1.99 6.31 15.85
CA VAL A 121 -1.61 7.61 15.30
C VAL A 121 -1.22 8.54 16.43
N PHE A 122 0.00 9.04 16.40
CA PHE A 122 0.53 10.03 17.34
C PHE A 122 0.66 11.37 16.61
N ILE A 123 -0.12 12.36 17.03
CA ILE A 123 -0.09 13.72 16.47
C ILE A 123 0.15 14.72 17.61
N GLU A 124 1.14 15.59 17.41
CA GLU A 124 1.32 16.81 18.19
C GLU A 124 0.70 17.96 17.41
N SER A 125 -0.25 18.67 18.05
CA SER A 125 -0.98 19.77 17.44
C SER A 125 -1.55 20.70 18.52
N SER A 126 -1.51 22.00 18.29
CA SER A 126 -2.18 23.00 19.12
C SER A 126 -3.68 23.13 18.84
N GLU A 127 -4.19 22.42 17.83
CA GLU A 127 -5.59 22.45 17.44
C GLU A 127 -6.50 21.67 18.41
N PRO A 128 -7.78 22.03 18.53
CA PRO A 128 -8.74 21.28 19.31
C PRO A 128 -8.82 19.81 18.90
N LEU A 129 -8.93 18.92 19.88
CA LEU A 129 -8.94 17.46 19.66
C LEU A 129 -9.97 17.01 18.61
N ASP A 130 -11.14 17.65 18.58
CA ASP A 130 -12.20 17.26 17.63
C ASP A 130 -11.80 17.58 16.18
N ARG A 131 -11.09 18.69 15.95
CA ARG A 131 -10.53 19.00 14.62
C ARG A 131 -9.48 17.98 14.20
N VAL A 132 -8.62 17.54 15.13
CA VAL A 132 -7.63 16.49 14.87
C VAL A 132 -8.32 15.16 14.56
N LYS A 133 -9.39 14.79 15.29
CA LYS A 133 -10.20 13.61 14.98
C LYS A 133 -10.83 13.69 13.59
N ASP A 134 -11.37 14.84 13.21
CA ASP A 134 -11.96 15.03 11.86
C ASP A 134 -10.89 14.85 10.77
N LEU A 135 -9.67 15.34 11.00
CA LEU A 135 -8.54 15.13 10.11
C LEU A 135 -8.24 13.61 9.93
N ILE A 136 -8.17 12.86 11.03
CA ILE A 136 -7.91 11.41 10.97
C ILE A 136 -9.05 10.70 10.23
N LEU A 137 -10.30 11.02 10.50
CA LEU A 137 -11.46 10.45 9.80
C LEU A 137 -11.44 10.76 8.30
N ALA A 138 -11.06 11.98 7.93
CA ALA A 138 -10.90 12.35 6.53
C ALA A 138 -9.75 11.56 5.87
N ALA A 139 -8.59 11.45 6.55
CA ALA A 139 -7.44 10.72 6.05
C ALA A 139 -7.73 9.24 5.84
N LYS A 140 -8.46 8.58 6.76
CA LYS A 140 -8.95 7.19 6.60
C LYS A 140 -9.79 7.03 5.33
N LYS A 141 -10.72 7.94 5.07
CA LYS A 141 -11.54 7.92 3.85
C LYS A 141 -10.74 8.17 2.58
N GLY A 142 -9.66 8.93 2.66
CA GLY A 142 -8.79 9.25 1.53
C GLY A 142 -7.65 8.27 1.31
N CYS A 143 -7.38 7.34 2.23
CA CYS A 143 -6.28 6.39 2.11
C CYS A 143 -6.65 5.26 1.15
N PHE A 144 -6.05 5.24 -0.04
CA PHE A 144 -6.33 4.22 -1.06
C PHE A 144 -6.12 2.80 -0.54
N ILE A 145 -5.05 2.56 0.21
CA ILE A 145 -4.73 1.22 0.72
C ILE A 145 -5.72 0.82 1.81
N GLU A 146 -6.01 1.68 2.78
CA GLU A 146 -6.98 1.38 3.83
C GLU A 146 -8.39 1.14 3.26
N GLN A 147 -8.82 1.97 2.28
CA GLN A 147 -10.09 1.75 1.60
C GLN A 147 -10.11 0.44 0.79
N THR A 148 -8.98 0.04 0.20
CA THR A 148 -8.87 -1.25 -0.47
C THR A 148 -8.99 -2.41 0.51
N LEU A 149 -8.34 -2.33 1.67
CA LEU A 149 -8.37 -3.38 2.71
C LEU A 149 -9.73 -3.47 3.40
N GLY A 150 -10.42 -2.34 3.57
CA GLY A 150 -11.75 -2.27 4.21
C GLY A 150 -12.90 -2.78 3.35
N GLN A 151 -12.65 -3.19 2.11
CA GLN A 151 -13.66 -3.67 1.17
C GLN A 151 -13.34 -5.08 0.66
N LYS A 152 -14.40 -5.85 0.34
CA LYS A 152 -14.23 -7.13 -0.33
C LYS A 152 -13.85 -6.87 -1.80
N ASN A 153 -12.66 -7.31 -2.19
CA ASN A 153 -12.14 -7.19 -3.54
C ASN A 153 -12.16 -8.54 -4.25
N THR A 154 -12.52 -8.53 -5.54
CA THR A 154 -12.38 -9.70 -6.40
C THR A 154 -11.01 -9.65 -7.07
N ILE A 155 -10.23 -10.71 -6.92
CA ILE A 155 -8.91 -10.87 -7.53
C ILE A 155 -9.03 -11.98 -8.58
N ASN A 156 -8.87 -11.62 -9.85
CA ASN A 156 -8.96 -12.55 -10.96
C ASN A 156 -7.55 -12.98 -11.36
N HIS A 157 -7.34 -14.28 -11.49
CA HIS A 157 -6.08 -14.85 -11.95
C HIS A 157 -6.23 -15.47 -13.34
N LYS A 158 -5.20 -15.32 -14.16
CA LYS A 158 -5.12 -15.97 -15.47
C LYS A 158 -3.75 -16.61 -15.64
N LEU A 159 -3.76 -17.86 -16.06
CA LEU A 159 -2.56 -18.60 -16.44
C LEU A 159 -2.36 -18.51 -17.95
N LYS A 160 -1.16 -18.11 -18.39
CA LYS A 160 -0.79 -18.23 -19.80
C LYS A 160 -0.25 -19.62 -20.09
N SER A 161 -0.91 -20.33 -21.01
CA SER A 161 -0.50 -21.66 -21.49
C SER A 161 -0.38 -21.63 -23.02
N GLY A 162 0.84 -21.60 -23.56
CA GLY A 162 1.11 -21.37 -24.97
C GLY A 162 0.59 -19.99 -25.40
N GLU A 163 -0.28 -19.96 -26.40
CA GLU A 163 -0.92 -18.74 -26.92
C GLU A 163 -2.18 -18.32 -26.13
N ASN A 164 -2.71 -19.18 -25.26
CA ASN A 164 -4.00 -19.00 -24.60
C ASN A 164 -3.84 -18.44 -23.16
N TRP A 165 -4.84 -17.69 -22.72
CA TRP A 165 -5.05 -17.30 -21.34
C TRP A 165 -6.21 -18.10 -20.75
N ILE A 166 -6.01 -18.72 -19.60
CA ILE A 166 -6.97 -19.59 -18.89
C ILE A 166 -7.28 -18.93 -17.55
N ASP A 167 -8.56 -18.74 -17.24
CA ASP A 167 -9.00 -18.27 -15.90
C ASP A 167 -8.74 -19.38 -14.86
N VAL A 168 -8.25 -19.00 -13.67
CA VAL A 168 -7.88 -19.92 -12.57
C VAL A 168 -8.56 -19.48 -11.28
#